data_ea111e801b9285bf0d8081ff0529331a
#
_entry.id   ea111e801b9285bf0d8081ff0529331a
#
_cell.length_a   1.000
_cell.length_b   1.000
_cell.length_c   1.000
_cell.angle_alpha   90.00
_cell.angle_beta   90.00
_cell.angle_gamma   90.00
#
_symmetry.space_group_name_H-M   'P 1'
#
loop_
_entity.id
_entity.type
_entity.pdbx_description
1 polymer ?
#
loop_
_entity_poly.entity_id
_entity_poly.type
_entity_poly.pdbx_seq_one_letter_code
_entity_poly.pdbx_strand_id
1 'polypeptide(L)'
;MKLKIAKVIVSAFVALLVAQALQLSTPSAAVIIAILSVMDTKKVSLAATGQRLAAAVLALVIGMGIFAVFGFDVTSFGLYLLCYIPLAYLLKVDIGVAPSTVLVIHLWTQQQLTFELFVNELLLVTIGAGVAILLNWYMPSYRQEIERVREEIEDKMREVLLKMSGFLTIGNGKNDGEVLQLLKEKLSEAREYVRLEAENHLIKEVTYDYQYFEMRRDQSKLLEIMAANLNEFRWDGEEMAILSEMFKQTAQQLAEQNTASQLIDDIEDLLEQFRERPLPQTRREFEKRAQLYQLLRDLKRFVQLKVDFFQTYGVHYFKKVGEKE
;
A
#
# COMPACT_ATOMS: atom_id res chain seq x y z
N MET A 1 8.84 10.83 -8.51
CA MET A 1 10.21 10.61 -9.02
C MET A 1 11.09 11.86 -8.91
N LYS A 2 10.71 13.02 -9.47
CA LYS A 2 11.53 14.26 -9.44
C LYS A 2 11.94 14.72 -8.02
N LEU A 3 11.02 14.71 -7.06
CA LEU A 3 11.30 15.10 -5.67
C LEU A 3 12.30 14.17 -4.97
N LYS A 4 12.22 12.85 -5.19
CA LYS A 4 13.18 11.88 -4.63
C LYS A 4 14.59 12.12 -5.16
N ILE A 5 14.72 12.34 -6.48
CA ILE A 5 16.01 12.66 -7.10
C ILE A 5 16.60 13.94 -6.49
N ALA A 6 15.80 15.00 -6.37
CA ALA A 6 16.24 16.25 -5.75
C ALA A 6 16.71 16.05 -4.30
N LYS A 7 15.97 15.28 -3.50
CA LYS A 7 16.36 14.95 -2.12
C LYS A 7 17.67 14.18 -2.06
N VAL A 8 17.88 13.19 -2.94
CA VAL A 8 19.14 12.43 -3.00
C VAL A 8 20.32 13.35 -3.30
N ILE A 9 20.17 14.23 -4.29
CA ILE A 9 21.24 15.18 -4.66
C ILE A 9 21.55 16.13 -3.50
N VAL A 10 20.51 16.74 -2.92
CA VAL A 10 20.67 17.71 -1.83
C VAL A 10 21.24 17.03 -0.58
N SER A 11 20.76 15.83 -0.21
CA SER A 11 21.27 15.11 0.95
C SER A 11 22.74 14.74 0.81
N ALA A 12 23.14 14.26 -0.37
CA ALA A 12 24.53 13.92 -0.69
C ALA A 12 25.44 15.15 -0.57
N PHE A 13 25.01 16.27 -1.15
CA PHE A 13 25.80 17.50 -1.13
C PHE A 13 25.89 18.13 0.27
N VAL A 14 24.79 18.20 1.01
CA VAL A 14 24.77 18.71 2.38
C VAL A 14 25.61 17.82 3.31
N ALA A 15 25.49 16.48 3.19
CA ALA A 15 26.30 15.57 3.98
C ALA A 15 27.82 15.75 3.72
N LEU A 16 28.21 15.99 2.47
CA LEU A 16 29.58 16.29 2.12
C LEU A 16 30.09 17.59 2.79
N LEU A 17 29.31 18.67 2.68
CA LEU A 17 29.66 19.95 3.27
C LEU A 17 29.79 19.88 4.80
N VAL A 18 28.89 19.20 5.46
CA VAL A 18 28.89 19.03 6.93
C VAL A 18 30.15 18.22 7.33
N ALA A 19 30.40 17.09 6.65
CA ALA A 19 31.57 16.25 6.96
C ALA A 19 32.89 16.99 6.72
N GLN A 20 32.98 17.82 5.68
CA GLN A 20 34.17 18.67 5.41
C GLN A 20 34.32 19.80 6.46
N ALA A 21 33.22 20.45 6.83
CA ALA A 21 33.25 21.50 7.85
C ALA A 21 33.71 21.00 9.22
N LEU A 22 33.39 19.73 9.54
CA LEU A 22 33.85 19.04 10.76
C LEU A 22 35.25 18.42 10.60
N GLN A 23 35.93 18.62 9.46
CA GLN A 23 37.28 18.10 9.16
C GLN A 23 37.40 16.59 9.34
N LEU A 24 36.32 15.84 9.05
CA LEU A 24 36.31 14.38 9.16
C LEU A 24 37.18 13.74 8.08
N SER A 25 37.83 12.64 8.42
CA SER A 25 38.56 11.81 7.45
C SER A 25 37.53 11.15 6.51
N THR A 26 37.85 11.11 5.21
CA THR A 26 37.01 10.45 4.20
C THR A 26 35.56 10.96 4.10
N PRO A 27 35.29 12.27 3.88
CA PRO A 27 33.94 12.83 3.85
C PRO A 27 33.02 12.19 2.78
N SER A 28 33.60 11.55 1.76
CA SER A 28 32.88 10.81 0.70
C SER A 28 32.03 9.67 1.23
N ALA A 29 32.39 9.08 2.36
CA ALA A 29 31.57 8.04 2.99
C ALA A 29 30.20 8.59 3.45
N ALA A 30 30.16 9.80 4.02
CA ALA A 30 28.89 10.45 4.40
C ALA A 30 27.99 10.69 3.17
N VAL A 31 28.55 10.97 2.00
CA VAL A 31 27.81 11.11 0.73
C VAL A 31 27.10 9.80 0.35
N ILE A 32 27.85 8.68 0.35
CA ILE A 32 27.33 7.36 0.01
C ILE A 32 26.20 6.98 0.98
N ILE A 33 26.42 7.19 2.28
CA ILE A 33 25.44 6.90 3.33
C ILE A 33 24.19 7.76 3.17
N ALA A 34 24.35 9.05 2.85
CA ALA A 34 23.23 9.95 2.59
C ALA A 34 22.37 9.50 1.40
N ILE A 35 23.00 9.14 0.28
CA ILE A 35 22.33 8.62 -0.92
C ILE A 35 21.50 7.39 -0.58
N LEU A 36 22.11 6.43 0.11
CA LEU A 36 21.43 5.18 0.52
C LEU A 36 20.34 5.40 1.57
N SER A 37 20.36 6.51 2.30
CA SER A 37 19.44 6.78 3.41
C SER A 37 18.17 7.54 3.02
N VAL A 38 18.09 8.05 1.78
CA VAL A 38 16.84 8.65 1.28
C VAL A 38 15.86 7.54 0.92
N MET A 39 14.81 7.38 1.76
CA MET A 39 13.74 6.39 1.61
C MET A 39 12.44 7.05 1.15
N ASP A 40 11.45 6.23 0.79
CA ASP A 40 10.18 6.70 0.23
C ASP A 40 9.18 7.19 1.30
N THR A 41 9.37 6.82 2.58
CA THR A 41 8.50 7.21 3.68
C THR A 41 9.29 7.57 4.94
N LYS A 42 8.66 8.34 5.84
CA LYS A 42 9.28 8.77 7.11
C LYS A 42 9.60 7.59 8.03
N LYS A 43 8.64 6.65 8.18
CA LYS A 43 8.78 5.49 9.05
C LYS A 43 9.92 4.57 8.61
N VAL A 44 9.98 4.28 7.30
CA VAL A 44 11.04 3.45 6.73
C VAL A 44 12.39 4.15 6.85
N SER A 45 12.46 5.47 6.61
CA SER A 45 13.69 6.25 6.75
C SER A 45 14.25 6.20 8.18
N LEU A 46 13.39 6.39 9.17
CA LEU A 46 13.79 6.35 10.58
C LEU A 46 14.27 4.95 11.00
N ALA A 47 13.51 3.91 10.64
CA ALA A 47 13.87 2.53 10.92
C ALA A 47 15.21 2.13 10.26
N ALA A 48 15.39 2.47 8.97
CA ALA A 48 16.60 2.19 8.22
C ALA A 48 17.83 2.90 8.82
N THR A 49 17.67 4.12 9.33
CA THR A 49 18.75 4.85 9.99
C THR A 49 19.18 4.16 11.29
N GLY A 50 18.23 3.75 12.13
CA GLY A 50 18.55 3.01 13.35
C GLY A 50 19.29 1.70 13.07
N GLN A 51 18.83 0.94 12.06
CA GLN A 51 19.49 -0.27 11.61
C GLN A 51 20.92 -0.02 11.08
N ARG A 52 21.15 1.06 10.33
CA ARG A 52 22.49 1.43 9.82
C ARG A 52 23.44 1.82 10.92
N LEU A 53 23.00 2.60 11.90
CA LEU A 53 23.82 2.95 13.05
C LEU A 53 24.22 1.71 13.84
N ALA A 54 23.27 0.81 14.11
CA ALA A 54 23.58 -0.45 14.80
C ALA A 54 24.52 -1.33 13.98
N ALA A 55 24.32 -1.43 12.67
CA ALA A 55 25.22 -2.16 11.75
C ALA A 55 26.62 -1.56 11.72
N ALA A 56 26.75 -0.23 11.72
CA ALA A 56 28.04 0.45 11.73
C ALA A 56 28.83 0.18 13.01
N VAL A 57 28.18 0.29 14.17
CA VAL A 57 28.81 -0.05 15.46
C VAL A 57 29.28 -1.51 15.46
N LEU A 58 28.41 -2.43 15.03
CA LEU A 58 28.73 -3.85 14.97
C LEU A 58 29.91 -4.12 14.03
N ALA A 59 29.90 -3.53 12.82
CA ALA A 59 30.95 -3.67 11.83
C ALA A 59 32.32 -3.15 12.34
N LEU A 60 32.31 -1.95 12.95
CA LEU A 60 33.52 -1.33 13.48
C LEU A 60 34.09 -2.13 14.66
N VAL A 61 33.25 -2.61 15.57
CA VAL A 61 33.70 -3.43 16.73
C VAL A 61 34.31 -4.74 16.24
N ILE A 62 33.65 -5.46 15.32
CA ILE A 62 34.16 -6.71 14.76
C ILE A 62 35.44 -6.46 13.94
N GLY A 63 35.44 -5.45 13.07
CA GLY A 63 36.57 -5.10 12.23
C GLY A 63 37.81 -4.73 13.05
N MET A 64 37.64 -3.83 14.03
CA MET A 64 38.74 -3.45 14.94
C MET A 64 39.27 -4.62 15.74
N GLY A 65 38.37 -5.48 16.26
CA GLY A 65 38.76 -6.66 17.01
C GLY A 65 39.59 -7.65 16.17
N ILE A 66 39.17 -7.91 14.95
CA ILE A 66 39.90 -8.81 14.03
C ILE A 66 41.22 -8.21 13.61
N PHE A 67 41.25 -6.94 13.21
CA PHE A 67 42.50 -6.27 12.78
C PHE A 67 43.49 -6.09 13.93
N ALA A 68 43.03 -5.94 15.16
CA ALA A 68 43.91 -5.89 16.33
C ALA A 68 44.64 -7.22 16.59
N VAL A 69 43.99 -8.37 16.32
CA VAL A 69 44.55 -9.71 16.57
C VAL A 69 45.36 -10.23 15.37
N PHE A 70 44.80 -10.05 14.15
CA PHE A 70 45.37 -10.69 12.93
C PHE A 70 46.05 -9.73 11.99
N GLY A 71 46.05 -8.41 12.30
CA GLY A 71 46.64 -7.39 11.42
C GLY A 71 45.73 -7.02 10.23
N PHE A 72 46.30 -6.19 9.31
CA PHE A 72 45.53 -5.59 8.18
C PHE A 72 45.76 -6.35 6.86
N ASP A 73 45.69 -7.67 6.88
CA ASP A 73 45.83 -8.52 5.72
C ASP A 73 44.47 -8.80 5.03
N VAL A 74 44.55 -9.23 3.78
CA VAL A 74 43.36 -9.64 3.00
C VAL A 74 42.62 -10.78 3.68
N THR A 75 43.33 -11.69 4.34
CA THR A 75 42.75 -12.81 5.11
C THR A 75 41.96 -12.31 6.32
N SER A 76 42.47 -11.30 7.04
CA SER A 76 41.78 -10.66 8.15
C SER A 76 40.49 -9.96 7.70
N PHE A 77 40.55 -9.30 6.57
CA PHE A 77 39.35 -8.69 5.98
C PHE A 77 38.33 -9.77 5.56
N GLY A 78 38.74 -10.89 5.00
CA GLY A 78 37.88 -12.04 4.71
C GLY A 78 37.24 -12.61 5.96
N LEU A 79 38.00 -12.74 7.07
CA LEU A 79 37.47 -13.18 8.37
C LEU A 79 36.43 -12.19 8.94
N TYR A 80 36.69 -10.89 8.79
CA TYR A 80 35.72 -9.85 9.14
C TYR A 80 34.38 -10.06 8.39
N LEU A 81 34.40 -10.27 7.07
CA LEU A 81 33.18 -10.49 6.30
C LEU A 81 32.44 -11.75 6.73
N LEU A 82 33.18 -12.84 7.01
CA LEU A 82 32.63 -14.11 7.50
C LEU A 82 31.95 -13.97 8.86
N CYS A 83 32.45 -13.13 9.74
CA CYS A 83 31.84 -12.91 11.08
C CYS A 83 30.74 -11.87 11.03
N TYR A 84 30.95 -10.75 10.33
CA TYR A 84 30.06 -9.60 10.33
C TYR A 84 28.75 -9.86 9.56
N ILE A 85 28.84 -10.37 8.33
CA ILE A 85 27.66 -10.49 7.46
C ILE A 85 26.61 -11.43 8.07
N PRO A 86 26.94 -12.66 8.49
CA PRO A 86 25.92 -13.54 9.10
C PRO A 86 25.30 -12.94 10.37
N LEU A 87 26.11 -12.25 11.19
CA LEU A 87 25.63 -11.64 12.41
C LEU A 87 24.70 -10.44 12.13
N ALA A 88 24.99 -9.63 11.11
CA ALA A 88 24.14 -8.53 10.68
C ALA A 88 22.76 -9.02 10.20
N TYR A 89 22.71 -10.13 9.46
CA TYR A 89 21.45 -10.77 9.06
C TYR A 89 20.69 -11.35 10.24
N LEU A 90 21.38 -12.02 11.17
CA LEU A 90 20.77 -12.58 12.39
C LEU A 90 20.12 -11.47 13.25
N LEU A 91 20.77 -10.32 13.36
CA LEU A 91 20.30 -9.17 14.13
C LEU A 91 19.33 -8.27 13.34
N LYS A 92 19.00 -8.62 12.08
CA LYS A 92 18.11 -7.84 11.18
C LYS A 92 18.57 -6.39 10.94
N VAL A 93 19.89 -6.20 10.81
CA VAL A 93 20.51 -4.92 10.48
C VAL A 93 21.24 -4.97 9.11
N ASP A 94 20.82 -5.90 8.27
CA ASP A 94 21.37 -6.19 6.95
C ASP A 94 21.38 -5.00 5.98
N ILE A 95 20.40 -4.09 6.11
CA ILE A 95 20.35 -2.83 5.33
C ILE A 95 21.61 -1.95 5.54
N GLY A 96 22.30 -2.15 6.64
CA GLY A 96 23.54 -1.45 6.97
C GLY A 96 24.82 -2.15 6.50
N VAL A 97 24.77 -3.37 5.97
CA VAL A 97 25.96 -4.17 5.63
C VAL A 97 26.87 -3.44 4.65
N ALA A 98 26.31 -2.99 3.53
CA ALA A 98 27.10 -2.32 2.49
C ALA A 98 27.73 -1.00 2.98
N PRO A 99 26.99 -0.03 3.54
CA PRO A 99 27.59 1.21 4.03
C PRO A 99 28.57 1.00 5.19
N SER A 100 28.30 0.06 6.08
CA SER A 100 29.20 -0.20 7.22
C SER A 100 30.49 -0.89 6.81
N THR A 101 30.45 -1.73 5.76
CA THR A 101 31.68 -2.34 5.22
C THR A 101 32.60 -1.29 4.63
N VAL A 102 32.09 -0.19 4.04
CA VAL A 102 32.91 0.94 3.56
C VAL A 102 33.71 1.56 4.71
N LEU A 103 33.10 1.71 5.88
CA LEU A 103 33.79 2.25 7.07
C LEU A 103 34.95 1.33 7.52
N VAL A 104 34.72 0.02 7.49
CA VAL A 104 35.78 -0.95 7.84
C VAL A 104 36.90 -0.99 6.79
N ILE A 105 36.57 -0.74 5.51
CA ILE A 105 37.59 -0.56 4.45
C ILE A 105 38.48 0.64 4.77
N HIS A 106 37.97 1.75 5.34
CA HIS A 106 38.80 2.87 5.78
C HIS A 106 39.77 2.46 6.88
N LEU A 107 39.31 1.70 7.92
CA LEU A 107 40.20 1.15 8.94
C LEU A 107 41.30 0.28 8.33
N TRP A 108 40.93 -0.60 7.39
CA TRP A 108 41.85 -1.50 6.71
C TRP A 108 42.87 -0.75 5.86
N THR A 109 42.45 0.33 5.18
CA THR A 109 43.30 1.13 4.27
C THR A 109 44.26 2.04 5.05
N GLN A 110 43.79 2.63 6.17
CA GLN A 110 44.59 3.51 7.02
C GLN A 110 45.52 2.73 7.94
N GLN A 111 45.28 1.42 8.15
CA GLN A 111 46.08 0.56 9.02
C GLN A 111 46.20 1.11 10.44
N GLN A 112 45.18 1.77 10.95
CA GLN A 112 45.16 2.38 12.28
C GLN A 112 43.91 1.96 13.05
N LEU A 113 44.07 1.70 14.37
CA LEU A 113 43.02 1.32 15.30
C LEU A 113 42.96 2.33 16.43
N THR A 114 42.59 3.55 16.14
CA THR A 114 42.44 4.61 17.13
C THR A 114 41.00 4.86 17.47
N PHE A 115 40.73 5.27 18.73
CA PHE A 115 39.38 5.67 19.13
C PHE A 115 38.87 6.88 18.32
N GLU A 116 39.77 7.78 17.94
CA GLU A 116 39.44 8.92 17.09
C GLU A 116 38.89 8.48 15.73
N LEU A 117 39.50 7.46 15.11
CA LEU A 117 39.05 6.93 13.84
C LEU A 117 37.66 6.22 13.99
N PHE A 118 37.46 5.48 15.10
CA PHE A 118 36.16 4.90 15.39
C PHE A 118 35.06 5.97 15.49
N VAL A 119 35.31 7.05 16.22
CA VAL A 119 34.37 8.18 16.35
C VAL A 119 34.17 8.87 15.00
N ASN A 120 35.24 9.07 14.20
CA ASN A 120 35.14 9.62 12.85
C ASN A 120 34.15 8.82 11.98
N GLU A 121 34.34 7.50 11.93
CA GLU A 121 33.48 6.63 11.12
C GLU A 121 32.01 6.64 11.60
N LEU A 122 31.76 6.67 12.90
CA LEU A 122 30.42 6.83 13.46
C LEU A 122 29.78 8.17 13.13
N LEU A 123 30.57 9.27 13.15
CA LEU A 123 30.10 10.60 12.78
C LEU A 123 29.72 10.64 11.29
N LEU A 124 30.47 10.00 10.40
CA LEU A 124 30.15 9.91 8.98
C LEU A 124 28.80 9.25 8.73
N VAL A 125 28.50 8.13 9.44
CA VAL A 125 27.18 7.48 9.36
C VAL A 125 26.08 8.39 9.90
N THR A 126 26.33 9.01 11.05
CA THR A 126 25.34 9.88 11.71
C THR A 126 25.00 11.10 10.86
N ILE A 127 26.01 11.71 10.24
CA ILE A 127 25.83 12.86 9.33
C ILE A 127 25.07 12.43 8.08
N GLY A 128 25.53 11.37 7.40
CA GLY A 128 24.92 10.91 6.16
C GLY A 128 23.45 10.51 6.35
N ALA A 129 23.17 9.69 7.36
CA ALA A 129 21.83 9.25 7.68
C ALA A 129 20.97 10.37 8.30
N GLY A 130 21.55 11.23 9.15
CA GLY A 130 20.85 12.35 9.78
C GLY A 130 20.36 13.40 8.77
N VAL A 131 21.24 13.79 7.83
CA VAL A 131 20.86 14.72 6.73
C VAL A 131 19.72 14.12 5.89
N ALA A 132 19.80 12.83 5.58
CA ALA A 132 18.74 12.16 4.81
C ALA A 132 17.41 12.16 5.58
N ILE A 133 17.39 11.92 6.90
CA ILE A 133 16.19 12.00 7.74
C ILE A 133 15.62 13.43 7.72
N LEU A 134 16.45 14.45 7.92
CA LEU A 134 16.00 15.85 7.94
C LEU A 134 15.31 16.22 6.63
N LEU A 135 15.86 15.83 5.48
CA LEU A 135 15.21 16.06 4.19
C LEU A 135 13.99 15.17 3.95
N ASN A 136 13.95 13.97 4.53
CA ASN A 136 12.80 13.09 4.48
C ASN A 136 11.69 13.49 5.46
N TRP A 137 11.94 14.42 6.39
CA TRP A 137 10.88 14.97 7.23
C TRP A 137 9.80 15.70 6.42
N TYR A 138 10.20 16.33 5.32
CA TYR A 138 9.28 16.90 4.34
C TYR A 138 8.87 15.82 3.32
N MET A 139 7.84 15.04 3.64
CA MET A 139 7.20 14.10 2.70
C MET A 139 5.86 14.67 2.24
N PRO A 140 5.58 14.67 0.92
CA PRO A 140 4.25 15.04 0.42
C PRO A 140 3.21 14.05 0.94
N SER A 141 2.02 14.55 1.23
CA SER A 141 0.87 13.73 1.54
C SER A 141 0.31 13.12 0.26
N TYR A 142 -0.14 11.88 0.33
CA TYR A 142 -0.81 11.17 -0.77
C TYR A 142 -2.34 11.31 -0.73
N ARG A 143 -2.88 12.23 0.07
CA ARG A 143 -4.33 12.40 0.21
C ARG A 143 -5.03 12.73 -1.09
N GLN A 144 -4.46 13.60 -1.92
CA GLN A 144 -5.04 13.97 -3.20
C GLN A 144 -5.07 12.76 -4.16
N GLU A 145 -4.02 11.95 -4.17
CA GLU A 145 -3.95 10.72 -4.96
C GLU A 145 -4.97 9.69 -4.46
N ILE A 146 -5.13 9.56 -3.14
CA ILE A 146 -6.14 8.67 -2.52
C ILE A 146 -7.55 9.08 -2.93
N GLU A 147 -7.89 10.38 -2.85
CA GLU A 147 -9.20 10.89 -3.28
C GLU A 147 -9.46 10.66 -4.76
N ARG A 148 -8.48 11.00 -5.61
CA ARG A 148 -8.60 10.77 -7.05
C ARG A 148 -8.85 9.30 -7.39
N VAL A 149 -8.07 8.39 -6.82
CA VAL A 149 -8.22 6.95 -7.09
C VAL A 149 -9.52 6.41 -6.49
N ARG A 150 -10.02 6.99 -5.39
CA ARG A 150 -11.35 6.69 -4.84
C ARG A 150 -12.45 6.98 -5.85
N GLU A 151 -12.46 8.17 -6.44
CA GLU A 151 -13.42 8.57 -7.47
C GLU A 151 -13.33 7.65 -8.69
N GLU A 152 -12.11 7.37 -9.18
CA GLU A 152 -11.88 6.47 -10.31
C GLU A 152 -12.41 5.05 -10.05
N ILE A 153 -12.24 4.52 -8.82
CA ILE A 153 -12.77 3.22 -8.40
C ILE A 153 -14.30 3.24 -8.38
N GLU A 154 -14.91 4.28 -7.81
CA GLU A 154 -16.36 4.41 -7.76
C GLU A 154 -16.97 4.50 -9.17
N ASP A 155 -16.32 5.26 -10.06
CA ASP A 155 -16.74 5.37 -11.46
C ASP A 155 -16.64 4.03 -12.21
N LYS A 156 -15.55 3.28 -12.01
CA LYS A 156 -15.41 1.95 -12.62
C LYS A 156 -16.43 0.95 -12.07
N MET A 157 -16.72 0.97 -10.78
CA MET A 157 -17.76 0.11 -10.20
C MET A 157 -19.15 0.48 -10.73
N ARG A 158 -19.43 1.77 -10.87
CA ARG A 158 -20.66 2.28 -11.49
C ARG A 158 -20.79 1.82 -12.95
N GLU A 159 -19.70 1.91 -13.72
CA GLU A 159 -19.63 1.44 -15.10
C GLU A 159 -19.93 -0.06 -15.21
N VAL A 160 -19.35 -0.90 -14.34
CA VAL A 160 -19.61 -2.35 -14.30
C VAL A 160 -21.08 -2.64 -14.01
N LEU A 161 -21.67 -1.99 -13.00
CA LEU A 161 -23.10 -2.18 -12.66
C LEU A 161 -24.03 -1.74 -13.80
N LEU A 162 -23.72 -0.63 -14.48
CA LEU A 162 -24.47 -0.16 -15.66
C LEU A 162 -24.33 -1.12 -16.86
N LYS A 163 -23.14 -1.70 -17.07
CA LYS A 163 -22.95 -2.74 -18.10
C LYS A 163 -23.76 -3.99 -17.77
N MET A 164 -23.83 -4.41 -16.49
CA MET A 164 -24.67 -5.52 -16.05
C MET A 164 -26.17 -5.25 -16.27
N SER A 165 -26.63 -4.03 -15.94
CA SER A 165 -27.99 -3.58 -16.21
C SER A 165 -28.31 -3.64 -17.72
N GLY A 166 -27.41 -3.10 -18.56
CA GLY A 166 -27.55 -3.13 -20.02
C GLY A 166 -27.57 -4.56 -20.58
N PHE A 167 -26.73 -5.44 -20.04
CA PHE A 167 -26.70 -6.86 -20.43
C PHE A 167 -28.05 -7.53 -20.19
N LEU A 168 -28.67 -7.32 -19.04
CA LEU A 168 -29.99 -7.86 -18.73
C LEU A 168 -31.08 -7.30 -19.64
N THR A 169 -30.98 -6.05 -20.05
CA THR A 169 -31.99 -5.42 -20.93
C THR A 169 -31.91 -5.92 -22.38
N ILE A 170 -30.68 -6.10 -22.89
CA ILE A 170 -30.43 -6.44 -24.32
C ILE A 170 -30.42 -7.96 -24.51
N GLY A 171 -30.11 -8.74 -23.46
CA GLY A 171 -30.11 -10.20 -23.49
C GLY A 171 -28.93 -10.88 -24.17
N ASN A 172 -27.96 -10.14 -24.74
CA ASN A 172 -26.83 -10.69 -25.48
C ASN A 172 -25.53 -9.85 -25.42
N GLY A 173 -25.37 -8.95 -24.45
CA GLY A 173 -24.16 -8.17 -24.28
C GLY A 173 -22.96 -9.06 -23.92
N LYS A 174 -21.78 -8.80 -24.48
CA LYS A 174 -20.53 -9.41 -24.00
C LYS A 174 -19.98 -8.57 -22.87
N ASN A 175 -19.87 -9.15 -21.70
CA ASN A 175 -19.08 -8.59 -20.61
C ASN A 175 -17.64 -9.09 -20.81
N ASP A 176 -16.80 -8.24 -21.38
CA ASP A 176 -15.40 -8.56 -21.75
C ASP A 176 -14.43 -8.59 -20.55
N GLY A 177 -14.91 -8.22 -19.36
CA GLY A 177 -14.08 -8.18 -18.15
C GLY A 177 -13.05 -7.05 -18.11
N GLU A 178 -12.89 -6.24 -19.16
CA GLU A 178 -11.89 -5.19 -19.24
C GLU A 178 -12.05 -4.16 -18.11
N VAL A 179 -13.27 -3.70 -17.85
CA VAL A 179 -13.54 -2.72 -16.78
C VAL A 179 -13.26 -3.32 -15.39
N LEU A 180 -13.53 -4.63 -15.20
CA LEU A 180 -13.20 -5.34 -13.97
C LEU A 180 -11.68 -5.44 -13.75
N GLN A 181 -10.93 -5.66 -14.83
CA GLN A 181 -9.48 -5.69 -14.76
C GLN A 181 -8.91 -4.30 -14.39
N LEU A 182 -9.40 -3.23 -15.03
CA LEU A 182 -9.04 -1.86 -14.69
C LEU A 182 -9.39 -1.51 -13.25
N LEU A 183 -10.55 -1.97 -12.76
CA LEU A 183 -10.95 -1.79 -11.36
C LEU A 183 -9.95 -2.45 -10.38
N LYS A 184 -9.48 -3.66 -10.69
CA LYS A 184 -8.45 -4.35 -9.86
C LYS A 184 -7.14 -3.59 -9.83
N GLU A 185 -6.71 -3.07 -10.96
CA GLU A 185 -5.49 -2.25 -11.05
C GLU A 185 -5.61 -0.99 -10.20
N LYS A 186 -6.77 -0.30 -10.26
CA LYS A 186 -7.03 0.89 -9.45
C LYS A 186 -7.11 0.58 -7.93
N LEU A 187 -7.68 -0.53 -7.55
CA LEU A 187 -7.70 -0.99 -6.16
C LEU A 187 -6.27 -1.32 -5.65
N SER A 188 -5.41 -1.87 -6.49
CA SER A 188 -4.00 -2.09 -6.16
C SER A 188 -3.24 -0.77 -6.01
N GLU A 189 -3.48 0.20 -6.90
CA GLU A 189 -2.91 1.56 -6.83
C GLU A 189 -3.33 2.27 -5.54
N ALA A 190 -4.63 2.24 -5.20
CA ALA A 190 -5.17 2.82 -3.98
C ALA A 190 -4.50 2.26 -2.71
N ARG A 191 -4.34 0.95 -2.65
CA ARG A 191 -3.70 0.27 -1.51
C ARG A 191 -2.26 0.73 -1.31
N GLU A 192 -1.52 0.96 -2.39
CA GLU A 192 -0.16 1.46 -2.32
C GLU A 192 -0.12 2.91 -1.80
N TYR A 193 -1.00 3.80 -2.27
CA TYR A 193 -1.09 5.16 -1.74
C TYR A 193 -1.48 5.21 -0.27
N VAL A 194 -2.43 4.39 0.15
CA VAL A 194 -2.82 4.28 1.57
C VAL A 194 -1.67 3.79 2.43
N ARG A 195 -0.90 2.81 1.96
CA ARG A 195 0.31 2.31 2.65
C ARG A 195 1.35 3.43 2.79
N LEU A 196 1.66 4.15 1.71
CA LEU A 196 2.63 5.25 1.72
C LEU A 196 2.18 6.39 2.65
N GLU A 197 0.89 6.74 2.64
CA GLU A 197 0.34 7.75 3.54
C GLU A 197 0.42 7.30 5.00
N ALA A 198 0.08 6.04 5.30
CA ALA A 198 0.19 5.48 6.65
C ALA A 198 1.64 5.48 7.17
N GLU A 199 2.61 5.17 6.31
CA GLU A 199 4.03 5.18 6.66
C GLU A 199 4.62 6.60 6.79
N ASN A 200 3.96 7.61 6.24
CA ASN A 200 4.31 9.02 6.44
C ASN A 200 3.79 9.59 7.77
N HIS A 201 2.79 8.94 8.38
CA HIS A 201 2.23 9.32 9.67
C HIS A 201 2.80 8.42 10.78
N LEU A 202 3.73 8.94 11.60
CA LEU A 202 4.39 8.17 12.67
C LEU A 202 3.44 7.76 13.82
N ILE A 203 2.34 8.49 14.02
CA ILE A 203 1.45 8.37 15.19
C ILE A 203 -0.02 8.13 14.81
N LYS A 204 -0.45 8.40 13.56
CA LYS A 204 -1.85 8.35 13.15
C LYS A 204 -2.11 7.13 12.27
N GLU A 205 -2.98 6.24 12.72
CA GLU A 205 -3.49 5.15 11.88
C GLU A 205 -4.45 5.72 10.81
N VAL A 206 -4.18 5.39 9.55
CA VAL A 206 -5.06 5.68 8.40
C VAL A 206 -6.04 4.50 8.28
N THR A 207 -6.83 4.28 9.35
CA THR A 207 -7.68 3.09 9.44
C THR A 207 -8.88 3.18 8.49
N TYR A 208 -9.46 4.38 8.33
CA TYR A 208 -10.65 4.58 7.49
C TYR A 208 -10.37 4.25 6.01
N ASP A 209 -9.36 4.89 5.40
CA ASP A 209 -9.04 4.68 3.97
C ASP A 209 -8.65 3.22 3.69
N TYR A 210 -7.89 2.60 4.60
CA TYR A 210 -7.54 1.19 4.47
C TYR A 210 -8.78 0.30 4.45
N GLN A 211 -9.70 0.47 5.41
CA GLN A 211 -10.93 -0.32 5.50
C GLN A 211 -11.88 -0.03 4.33
N TYR A 212 -11.92 1.22 3.88
CA TYR A 212 -12.72 1.61 2.71
C TYR A 212 -12.28 0.84 1.45
N PHE A 213 -10.98 0.80 1.14
CA PHE A 213 -10.52 0.08 -0.05
C PHE A 213 -10.57 -1.44 0.10
N GLU A 214 -10.45 -1.99 1.31
CA GLU A 214 -10.72 -3.42 1.55
C GLU A 214 -12.21 -3.75 1.29
N MET A 215 -13.13 -2.94 1.75
CA MET A 215 -14.56 -3.09 1.44
C MET A 215 -14.80 -3.01 -0.08
N ARG A 216 -14.21 -2.04 -0.77
CA ARG A 216 -14.32 -1.91 -2.24
C ARG A 216 -13.71 -3.11 -2.97
N ARG A 217 -12.63 -3.68 -2.46
CA ARG A 217 -12.03 -4.90 -3.00
C ARG A 217 -12.98 -6.11 -2.87
N ASP A 218 -13.64 -6.26 -1.72
CA ASP A 218 -14.58 -7.36 -1.53
C ASP A 218 -15.84 -7.17 -2.39
N GLN A 219 -16.29 -5.93 -2.57
CA GLN A 219 -17.33 -5.59 -3.55
C GLN A 219 -16.92 -5.92 -4.99
N SER A 220 -15.66 -5.65 -5.38
CA SER A 220 -15.14 -5.99 -6.72
C SER A 220 -15.19 -7.48 -6.99
N LYS A 221 -14.89 -8.33 -6.00
CA LYS A 221 -15.02 -9.80 -6.13
C LYS A 221 -16.46 -10.23 -6.40
N LEU A 222 -17.42 -9.59 -5.73
CA LEU A 222 -18.84 -9.87 -5.98
C LEU A 222 -19.27 -9.43 -7.39
N LEU A 223 -18.77 -8.29 -7.88
CA LEU A 223 -19.00 -7.87 -9.26
C LEU A 223 -18.47 -8.90 -10.27
N GLU A 224 -17.31 -9.49 -10.01
CA GLU A 224 -16.77 -10.56 -10.86
C GLU A 224 -17.65 -11.80 -10.88
N ILE A 225 -18.12 -12.23 -9.70
CA ILE A 225 -19.04 -13.39 -9.58
C ILE A 225 -20.33 -13.11 -10.32
N MET A 226 -20.93 -11.93 -10.12
CA MET A 226 -22.17 -11.55 -10.80
C MET A 226 -21.98 -11.44 -12.32
N ALA A 227 -20.85 -10.89 -12.79
CA ALA A 227 -20.51 -10.82 -14.20
C ALA A 227 -20.37 -12.21 -14.84
N ALA A 228 -19.69 -13.14 -14.16
CA ALA A 228 -19.55 -14.52 -14.63
C ALA A 228 -20.93 -15.20 -14.71
N ASN A 229 -21.76 -15.09 -13.68
CA ASN A 229 -23.11 -15.64 -13.66
C ASN A 229 -23.99 -15.08 -14.79
N LEU A 230 -23.86 -13.78 -15.11
CA LEU A 230 -24.60 -13.16 -16.22
C LEU A 230 -24.20 -13.73 -17.58
N ASN A 231 -22.93 -14.09 -17.78
CA ASN A 231 -22.44 -14.59 -19.06
C ASN A 231 -22.83 -16.06 -19.34
N GLU A 232 -23.19 -16.83 -18.31
CA GLU A 232 -23.47 -18.27 -18.46
C GLU A 232 -24.89 -18.56 -19.02
N PHE A 233 -25.82 -17.62 -18.92
CA PHE A 233 -27.23 -17.87 -19.22
C PHE A 233 -27.82 -16.96 -20.29
N ARG A 234 -28.80 -17.50 -21.03
CA ARG A 234 -29.70 -16.69 -21.86
C ARG A 234 -30.82 -16.15 -20.99
N TRP A 235 -30.82 -14.86 -20.86
CA TRP A 235 -31.77 -14.11 -20.06
C TRP A 235 -32.98 -13.67 -20.89
N ASP A 236 -34.21 -13.98 -20.45
CA ASP A 236 -35.47 -13.56 -21.06
C ASP A 236 -36.58 -13.46 -20.00
N GLY A 237 -37.53 -12.55 -20.17
CA GLY A 237 -38.71 -12.36 -19.30
C GLY A 237 -38.72 -11.04 -18.52
N GLU A 238 -39.86 -10.77 -17.87
CA GLU A 238 -40.15 -9.51 -17.16
C GLU A 238 -39.21 -9.28 -15.95
N GLU A 239 -38.77 -10.36 -15.30
CA GLU A 239 -37.88 -10.27 -14.15
C GLU A 239 -36.51 -9.62 -14.47
N MET A 240 -36.10 -9.70 -15.75
CA MET A 240 -34.87 -9.05 -16.22
C MET A 240 -34.93 -7.53 -16.11
N ALA A 241 -36.09 -6.95 -16.44
CA ALA A 241 -36.29 -5.51 -16.33
C ALA A 241 -36.17 -5.03 -14.89
N ILE A 242 -36.71 -5.78 -13.95
CA ILE A 242 -36.66 -5.47 -12.51
C ILE A 242 -35.21 -5.55 -12.01
N LEU A 243 -34.50 -6.63 -12.33
CA LEU A 243 -33.11 -6.82 -11.91
C LEU A 243 -32.18 -5.79 -12.57
N SER A 244 -32.42 -5.48 -13.86
CA SER A 244 -31.70 -4.43 -14.58
C SER A 244 -31.85 -3.06 -13.89
N GLU A 245 -33.06 -2.71 -13.48
CA GLU A 245 -33.33 -1.46 -12.77
C GLU A 245 -32.63 -1.44 -11.40
N MET A 246 -32.62 -2.57 -10.67
CA MET A 246 -31.89 -2.68 -9.40
C MET A 246 -30.36 -2.45 -9.56
N PHE A 247 -29.75 -3.01 -10.60
CA PHE A 247 -28.33 -2.73 -10.90
C PHE A 247 -28.11 -1.25 -11.23
N LYS A 248 -29.03 -0.63 -12.01
CA LYS A 248 -28.93 0.79 -12.35
C LYS A 248 -29.09 1.69 -11.13
N GLN A 249 -30.05 1.42 -10.25
CA GLN A 249 -30.22 2.15 -9.00
C GLN A 249 -29.03 1.98 -8.06
N THR A 250 -28.45 0.77 -7.98
CA THR A 250 -27.22 0.51 -7.24
C THR A 250 -26.08 1.36 -7.80
N ALA A 251 -25.93 1.44 -9.13
CA ALA A 251 -24.91 2.27 -9.75
C ALA A 251 -25.07 3.77 -9.45
N GLN A 252 -26.31 4.27 -9.49
CA GLN A 252 -26.62 5.68 -9.23
C GLN A 252 -26.41 6.09 -7.76
N GLN A 253 -26.64 5.15 -6.84
CA GLN A 253 -26.47 5.37 -5.40
C GLN A 253 -25.06 5.04 -4.90
N LEU A 254 -24.15 4.64 -5.79
CA LEU A 254 -22.78 4.28 -5.43
C LEU A 254 -21.96 5.55 -5.19
N ALA A 255 -21.92 6.00 -3.95
CA ALA A 255 -21.11 7.13 -3.49
C ALA A 255 -20.61 6.90 -2.08
N GLU A 256 -19.47 7.48 -1.70
CA GLU A 256 -18.87 7.32 -0.36
C GLU A 256 -19.85 7.68 0.76
N GLN A 257 -20.54 8.80 0.63
CA GLN A 257 -21.42 9.35 1.67
C GLN A 257 -22.79 8.66 1.78
N ASN A 258 -23.17 7.85 0.78
CA ASN A 258 -24.46 7.14 0.80
C ASN A 258 -24.37 5.93 1.73
N THR A 259 -25.31 5.81 2.66
CA THR A 259 -25.42 4.68 3.59
C THR A 259 -25.91 3.41 2.92
N ALA A 260 -26.57 3.51 1.75
CA ALA A 260 -27.19 2.43 1.00
C ALA A 260 -28.28 1.64 1.74
N SER A 261 -28.79 2.13 2.88
CA SER A 261 -29.79 1.43 3.70
C SER A 261 -31.11 1.23 2.94
N GLN A 262 -31.60 2.28 2.24
CA GLN A 262 -32.81 2.18 1.44
C GLN A 262 -32.71 1.10 0.35
N LEU A 263 -31.55 0.96 -0.27
CA LEU A 263 -31.32 -0.03 -1.32
C LEU A 263 -31.35 -1.47 -0.79
N ILE A 264 -30.95 -1.68 0.48
CA ILE A 264 -31.12 -3.00 1.14
C ILE A 264 -32.59 -3.33 1.31
N ASP A 265 -33.40 -2.38 1.79
CA ASP A 265 -34.83 -2.59 1.98
C ASP A 265 -35.51 -2.90 0.63
N ASP A 266 -35.22 -2.16 -0.43
CA ASP A 266 -35.74 -2.40 -1.79
C ASP A 266 -35.37 -3.80 -2.33
N ILE A 267 -34.14 -4.28 -2.05
CA ILE A 267 -33.68 -5.61 -2.45
C ILE A 267 -34.38 -6.69 -1.60
N GLU A 268 -34.61 -6.47 -0.33
CA GLU A 268 -35.33 -7.41 0.56
C GLU A 268 -36.78 -7.57 0.14
N ASP A 269 -37.48 -6.48 -0.15
CA ASP A 269 -38.84 -6.49 -0.67
C ASP A 269 -38.94 -7.26 -1.98
N LEU A 270 -37.98 -7.08 -2.88
CA LEU A 270 -37.91 -7.80 -4.15
C LEU A 270 -37.67 -9.30 -3.93
N LEU A 271 -36.76 -9.68 -3.01
CA LEU A 271 -36.55 -11.09 -2.63
C LEU A 271 -37.81 -11.75 -2.08
N GLU A 272 -38.62 -11.04 -1.29
CA GLU A 272 -39.85 -11.55 -0.74
C GLU A 272 -40.90 -11.73 -1.85
N GLN A 273 -41.09 -10.76 -2.74
CA GLN A 273 -41.93 -10.89 -3.92
C GLN A 273 -41.60 -12.12 -4.77
N PHE A 274 -40.28 -12.43 -4.92
CA PHE A 274 -39.84 -13.64 -5.63
C PHE A 274 -40.21 -14.94 -4.89
N ARG A 275 -40.26 -14.94 -3.56
CA ARG A 275 -40.65 -16.10 -2.75
C ARG A 275 -42.17 -16.40 -2.83
N GLU A 276 -42.97 -15.36 -2.94
CA GLU A 276 -44.43 -15.51 -2.99
C GLU A 276 -44.97 -15.99 -4.35
N ARG A 277 -44.10 -16.00 -5.40
CA ARG A 277 -44.47 -16.44 -6.73
C ARG A 277 -44.81 -17.94 -6.77
N PRO A 278 -45.76 -18.38 -7.65
CA PRO A 278 -46.06 -19.80 -7.85
C PRO A 278 -44.82 -20.62 -8.15
N LEU A 279 -44.82 -21.90 -7.77
CA LEU A 279 -43.69 -22.80 -8.04
C LEU A 279 -43.40 -22.92 -9.55
N PRO A 280 -42.15 -23.07 -9.97
CA PRO A 280 -41.78 -23.24 -11.37
C PRO A 280 -42.35 -24.56 -11.91
N GLN A 281 -42.95 -24.51 -13.11
CA GLN A 281 -43.55 -25.67 -13.72
C GLN A 281 -42.62 -26.46 -14.62
N THR A 282 -41.50 -25.88 -15.03
CA THR A 282 -40.50 -26.53 -15.88
C THR A 282 -39.11 -26.43 -15.27
N ARG A 283 -38.23 -27.36 -15.63
CA ARG A 283 -36.81 -27.35 -15.24
C ARG A 283 -36.15 -26.06 -15.67
N ARG A 284 -36.39 -25.58 -16.89
CA ARG A 284 -35.85 -24.33 -17.40
C ARG A 284 -36.25 -23.12 -16.55
N GLU A 285 -37.52 -23.06 -16.16
CA GLU A 285 -38.04 -22.00 -15.28
C GLU A 285 -37.41 -22.06 -13.89
N PHE A 286 -37.22 -23.25 -13.35
CA PHE A 286 -36.54 -23.46 -12.07
C PHE A 286 -35.09 -22.95 -12.11
N GLU A 287 -34.31 -23.39 -13.13
CA GLU A 287 -32.92 -22.99 -13.29
C GLU A 287 -32.80 -21.45 -13.44
N LYS A 288 -33.66 -20.84 -14.23
CA LYS A 288 -33.71 -19.38 -14.41
C LYS A 288 -34.01 -18.63 -13.11
N ARG A 289 -35.03 -19.07 -12.36
CA ARG A 289 -35.36 -18.44 -11.07
C ARG A 289 -34.25 -18.62 -10.04
N ALA A 290 -33.60 -19.76 -10.01
CA ALA A 290 -32.47 -20.01 -9.11
C ALA A 290 -31.32 -19.04 -9.39
N GLN A 291 -31.00 -18.81 -10.66
CA GLN A 291 -29.96 -17.85 -11.07
C GLN A 291 -30.31 -16.39 -10.74
N LEU A 292 -31.54 -15.99 -11.01
CA LEU A 292 -32.05 -14.66 -10.64
C LEU A 292 -31.97 -14.43 -9.13
N TYR A 293 -32.40 -15.42 -8.36
CA TYR A 293 -32.36 -15.35 -6.91
C TYR A 293 -30.91 -15.24 -6.42
N GLN A 294 -29.99 -16.00 -7.04
CA GLN A 294 -28.57 -15.92 -6.70
C GLN A 294 -27.99 -14.54 -7.01
N LEU A 295 -28.24 -13.99 -8.20
CA LEU A 295 -27.78 -12.63 -8.57
C LEU A 295 -28.32 -11.56 -7.61
N LEU A 296 -29.58 -11.66 -7.22
CA LEU A 296 -30.18 -10.71 -6.29
C LEU A 296 -29.57 -10.83 -4.88
N ARG A 297 -29.23 -12.05 -4.45
CA ARG A 297 -28.50 -12.26 -3.19
C ARG A 297 -27.08 -11.74 -3.23
N ASP A 298 -26.38 -11.90 -4.36
CA ASP A 298 -25.03 -11.38 -4.54
C ASP A 298 -25.05 -9.84 -4.57
N LEU A 299 -26.06 -9.23 -5.21
CA LEU A 299 -26.28 -7.80 -5.17
C LEU A 299 -26.58 -7.29 -3.75
N LYS A 300 -27.45 -7.99 -3.02
CA LYS A 300 -27.70 -7.68 -1.60
C LYS A 300 -26.41 -7.70 -0.79
N ARG A 301 -25.59 -8.74 -0.95
CA ARG A 301 -24.30 -8.85 -0.26
C ARG A 301 -23.35 -7.71 -0.64
N PHE A 302 -23.33 -7.33 -1.92
CA PHE A 302 -22.54 -6.19 -2.40
C PHE A 302 -22.94 -4.89 -1.69
N VAL A 303 -24.24 -4.62 -1.56
CA VAL A 303 -24.75 -3.43 -0.88
C VAL A 303 -24.52 -3.53 0.64
N GLN A 304 -24.72 -4.71 1.24
CA GLN A 304 -24.54 -4.94 2.67
C GLN A 304 -23.11 -4.62 3.13
N LEU A 305 -22.09 -4.96 2.36
CA LEU A 305 -20.70 -4.60 2.66
C LEU A 305 -20.52 -3.08 2.86
N LYS A 306 -21.25 -2.27 2.10
CA LYS A 306 -21.23 -0.80 2.24
C LYS A 306 -21.96 -0.34 3.50
N VAL A 307 -23.10 -0.93 3.82
CA VAL A 307 -23.86 -0.64 5.04
C VAL A 307 -23.03 -0.96 6.28
N ASP A 308 -22.46 -2.17 6.33
CA ASP A 308 -21.62 -2.62 7.45
C ASP A 308 -20.40 -1.73 7.64
N PHE A 309 -19.75 -1.36 6.55
CA PHE A 309 -18.62 -0.43 6.56
C PHE A 309 -19.03 0.94 7.13
N PHE A 310 -20.14 1.50 6.65
CA PHE A 310 -20.61 2.81 7.10
C PHE A 310 -20.98 2.81 8.60
N GLN A 311 -21.64 1.78 9.08
CA GLN A 311 -21.99 1.63 10.50
C GLN A 311 -20.73 1.52 11.38
N THR A 312 -19.72 0.80 10.91
CA THR A 312 -18.50 0.55 11.71
C THR A 312 -17.53 1.74 11.68
N TYR A 313 -17.30 2.33 10.52
CA TYR A 313 -16.24 3.31 10.29
C TYR A 313 -16.75 4.70 9.86
N GLY A 314 -17.84 4.77 9.09
CA GLY A 314 -18.34 5.99 8.47
C GLY A 314 -18.85 7.00 9.48
N VAL A 315 -19.66 6.58 10.45
CA VAL A 315 -20.25 7.46 11.47
C VAL A 315 -19.17 8.23 12.24
N HIS A 316 -18.11 7.56 12.65
CA HIS A 316 -17.00 8.17 13.39
C HIS A 316 -16.14 9.07 12.50
N TYR A 317 -15.94 8.69 11.25
CA TYR A 317 -15.13 9.45 10.32
C TYR A 317 -15.79 10.78 9.95
N PHE A 318 -17.04 10.76 9.50
CA PHE A 318 -17.76 11.97 9.07
C PHE A 318 -18.07 12.91 10.24
N LYS A 319 -18.32 12.40 11.44
CA LYS A 319 -18.44 13.24 12.64
C LYS A 319 -17.16 14.01 12.94
N LYS A 320 -16.01 13.38 12.77
CA LYS A 320 -14.70 13.98 13.03
C LYS A 320 -14.26 14.96 11.94
N VAL A 321 -14.74 14.82 10.71
CA VAL A 321 -14.49 15.75 9.59
C VAL A 321 -15.37 16.99 9.77
N GLY A 322 -16.67 16.84 10.10
CA GLY A 322 -17.59 17.96 10.33
C GLY A 322 -17.31 18.80 11.58
N GLU A 323 -16.53 18.31 12.55
CA GLU A 323 -16.04 19.08 13.70
C GLU A 323 -14.80 19.94 13.39
N LYS A 324 -14.24 19.83 12.18
CA LYS A 324 -13.02 20.54 11.74
C LYS A 324 -13.27 21.64 10.71
N GLU A 325 -14.49 21.74 10.17
CA GLU A 325 -14.99 22.86 9.38
C GLU A 325 -15.71 23.88 10.28
#